data_61d4a4023e3afe67a016ebed5765462f
#
_entry.id   61d4a4023e3afe67a016ebed5765462f
#
_cell.length_a   1.000
_cell.length_b   1.000
_cell.length_c   1.000
_cell.angle_alpha   90.00
_cell.angle_beta   90.00
_cell.angle_gamma   90.00
#
_symmetry.space_group_name_H-M   'P 1'
#
loop_
_entity.id
_entity.type
_entity.pdbx_description
1 polymer ?
#
loop_
_entity_poly.entity_id
_entity_poly.type
_entity_poly.pdbx_seq_one_letter_code
_entity_poly.pdbx_strand_id
1 'polypeptide(L)'
;VSVISRYIESQSDPDQKRYVFSYTIQIRNDSPVACQLLRRHWLITDANRKIEEVLGEGVVGKQPVILPGTFFEYSSSAVMETEIGTMEGRYFLTVLNKESDLNESQVTQKITQPEFHIPIPRFTLSIPRVLH
;
A
#
# COMPACT_ATOMS: atom_id res chain seq x y z
N VAL A 1 -4.14 1.58 -8.99
CA VAL A 1 -4.30 1.55 -7.53
C VAL A 1 -5.54 2.35 -7.14
N SER A 2 -6.43 1.73 -6.41
CA SER A 2 -7.58 2.43 -5.84
C SER A 2 -7.57 2.28 -4.32
N VAL A 3 -8.10 3.28 -3.62
CA VAL A 3 -8.04 3.35 -2.16
C VAL A 3 -9.39 3.73 -1.59
N ILE A 4 -9.78 3.05 -0.52
CA ILE A 4 -10.92 3.42 0.31
C ILE A 4 -10.39 3.53 1.73
N SER A 5 -10.67 4.65 2.40
CA SER A 5 -10.22 4.87 3.78
C SER A 5 -11.40 5.14 4.71
N ARG A 6 -11.21 4.81 5.99
CA ARG A 6 -12.23 4.99 7.03
C ARG A 6 -11.59 5.39 8.34
N TYR A 7 -12.29 6.27 9.05
CA TYR A 7 -11.95 6.56 10.43
C TYR A 7 -12.49 5.45 11.35
N ILE A 8 -11.65 4.95 12.25
CA ILE A 8 -12.03 3.89 13.19
C ILE A 8 -12.24 4.50 14.57
N GLU A 9 -13.44 4.96 14.82
CA GLU A 9 -13.78 5.63 16.06
C GLU A 9 -13.52 4.75 17.29
N SER A 10 -13.86 3.47 17.21
CA SER A 10 -13.73 2.54 18.33
C SER A 10 -12.29 2.34 18.79
N GLN A 11 -11.31 2.59 17.95
CA GLN A 11 -9.89 2.44 18.27
C GLN A 11 -9.20 3.78 18.49
N SER A 12 -9.92 4.86 18.31
CA SER A 12 -9.38 6.21 18.41
C SER A 12 -9.60 6.79 19.78
N ASP A 13 -8.73 7.70 20.18
CA ASP A 13 -8.84 8.42 21.45
C ASP A 13 -8.39 9.87 21.21
N PRO A 14 -9.32 10.73 20.79
CA PRO A 14 -8.99 12.13 20.50
C PRO A 14 -8.40 12.88 21.68
N ASP A 15 -8.78 12.53 22.91
CA ASP A 15 -8.25 13.18 24.11
C ASP A 15 -6.76 12.89 24.27
N GLN A 16 -6.30 11.76 23.75
CA GLN A 16 -4.90 11.38 23.73
C GLN A 16 -4.24 11.68 22.39
N LYS A 17 -4.93 12.43 21.52
CA LYS A 17 -4.45 12.73 20.16
C LYS A 17 -4.13 11.46 19.38
N ARG A 18 -5.02 10.49 19.45
CA ARG A 18 -4.88 9.24 18.75
C ARG A 18 -6.04 9.05 17.78
N TYR A 19 -5.73 9.13 16.50
CA TYR A 19 -6.72 8.98 15.43
C TYR A 19 -6.33 7.78 14.58
N VAL A 20 -7.18 6.76 14.58
CA VAL A 20 -6.92 5.51 13.86
C VAL A 20 -7.76 5.48 12.60
N PHE A 21 -7.11 5.18 11.50
CA PHE A 21 -7.76 5.04 10.19
C PHE A 21 -7.40 3.68 9.61
N SER A 22 -8.38 3.07 8.95
CA SER A 22 -8.10 1.91 8.12
C SER A 22 -8.13 2.35 6.66
N TYR A 23 -7.39 1.65 5.83
CA TYR A 23 -7.43 1.86 4.40
C TYR A 23 -7.38 0.52 3.70
N THR A 24 -8.14 0.42 2.62
CA THR A 24 -8.18 -0.76 1.77
C THR A 24 -7.69 -0.35 0.40
N ILE A 25 -6.71 -1.09 -0.10
CA ILE A 25 -6.08 -0.80 -1.37
C ILE A 25 -6.29 -1.95 -2.31
N GLN A 26 -6.68 -1.63 -3.54
CA GLN A 26 -6.79 -2.60 -4.62
C GLN A 26 -5.73 -2.25 -5.66
N ILE A 27 -4.90 -3.23 -5.98
CA ILE A 27 -3.85 -3.11 -6.99
C ILE A 27 -4.23 -4.01 -8.15
N ARG A 28 -4.58 -3.40 -9.27
CA ARG A 28 -5.03 -4.11 -10.43
C ARG A 28 -3.92 -4.25 -11.47
N ASN A 29 -3.79 -5.44 -12.04
CA ASN A 29 -2.83 -5.69 -13.10
C ASN A 29 -3.55 -5.76 -14.44
N ASP A 30 -3.53 -4.67 -15.18
CA ASP A 30 -4.14 -4.60 -16.51
C ASP A 30 -3.15 -4.91 -17.64
N SER A 31 -1.94 -5.32 -17.27
CA SER A 31 -0.91 -5.68 -18.25
C SER A 31 -1.05 -7.13 -18.71
N PRO A 32 -0.36 -7.53 -19.78
CA PRO A 32 -0.40 -8.91 -20.25
C PRO A 32 0.55 -9.85 -19.51
N VAL A 33 1.30 -9.36 -18.53
CA VAL A 33 2.29 -10.16 -17.81
C VAL A 33 1.99 -10.16 -16.31
N ALA A 34 2.39 -11.25 -15.64
CA ALA A 34 2.28 -11.32 -14.19
C ALA A 34 3.34 -10.43 -13.55
N CYS A 35 2.99 -9.83 -12.43
CA CYS A 35 3.89 -8.99 -11.65
C CYS A 35 3.89 -9.43 -10.20
N GLN A 36 5.02 -9.25 -9.52
CA GLN A 36 5.11 -9.51 -8.09
C GLN A 36 5.42 -8.23 -7.35
N LEU A 37 4.64 -7.96 -6.32
CA LEU A 37 4.86 -6.82 -5.46
C LEU A 37 5.96 -7.18 -4.47
N LEU A 38 7.02 -6.38 -4.44
CA LEU A 38 8.19 -6.66 -3.62
C LEU A 38 8.27 -5.80 -2.37
N ARG A 39 8.03 -4.50 -2.50
CA ARG A 39 8.22 -3.54 -1.41
C ARG A 39 7.20 -2.41 -1.51
N ARG A 40 7.01 -1.74 -0.39
CA ARG A 40 6.18 -0.55 -0.30
C ARG A 40 6.95 0.60 0.31
N HIS A 41 6.59 1.80 -0.10
CA HIS A 41 7.12 3.03 0.46
C HIS A 41 5.96 3.99 0.69
N TRP A 42 5.79 4.44 1.92
CA TRP A 42 4.73 5.36 2.30
C TRP A 42 5.29 6.63 2.91
N LEU A 43 4.63 7.74 2.60
CA LEU A 43 4.81 9.01 3.29
C LEU A 43 3.48 9.39 3.91
N ILE A 44 3.46 9.50 5.22
CA ILE A 44 2.25 9.84 5.98
C ILE A 44 2.49 11.22 6.57
N THR A 45 1.68 12.18 6.17
CA THR A 45 1.81 13.58 6.60
C THR A 45 0.61 13.99 7.41
N ASP A 46 0.81 14.42 8.65
CA ASP A 46 -0.28 14.90 9.50
C ASP A 46 -0.53 16.40 9.31
N ALA A 47 -1.53 16.95 10.02
CA ALA A 47 -1.88 18.35 9.90
C ALA A 47 -0.82 19.29 10.48
N ASN A 48 0.10 18.77 11.28
CA ASN A 48 1.20 19.54 11.84
C ASN A 48 2.46 19.47 10.96
N ARG A 49 2.32 18.92 9.75
CA ARG A 49 3.42 18.73 8.78
C ARG A 49 4.47 17.73 9.25
N LYS A 50 4.12 16.91 10.22
CA LYS A 50 4.97 15.81 10.61
C LYS A 50 4.87 14.73 9.54
N ILE A 51 6.01 14.31 9.02
CA ILE A 51 6.08 13.28 7.98
C ILE A 51 6.68 12.02 8.57
N GLU A 52 5.95 10.92 8.41
CA GLU A 52 6.44 9.61 8.77
C GLU A 52 6.69 8.83 7.48
N GLU A 53 7.88 8.31 7.35
CA GLU A 53 8.26 7.49 6.20
C GLU A 53 8.25 6.03 6.61
N VAL A 54 7.57 5.19 5.83
CA VAL A 54 7.50 3.75 6.08
C VAL A 54 8.02 3.01 4.87
N LEU A 55 9.08 2.25 5.06
CA LEU A 55 9.64 1.36 4.06
C LEU A 55 9.49 -0.06 4.56
N GLY A 56 9.05 -0.96 3.69
CA GLY A 56 8.90 -2.34 4.10
C GLY A 56 8.77 -3.28 2.92
N GLU A 57 9.07 -4.55 3.18
CA GLU A 57 8.91 -5.59 2.18
C GLU A 57 7.46 -6.03 2.12
N GLY A 58 6.95 -6.19 0.91
CA GLY A 58 5.60 -6.68 0.69
C GLY A 58 4.51 -5.80 1.26
N VAL A 59 3.35 -6.38 1.42
CA VAL A 59 2.18 -5.75 2.05
C VAL A 59 1.52 -6.80 2.94
N VAL A 60 1.21 -6.41 4.18
CA VAL A 60 0.62 -7.28 5.20
C VAL A 60 1.27 -8.67 5.25
N GLY A 61 2.61 -8.69 5.21
CA GLY A 61 3.38 -9.93 5.31
C GLY A 61 3.46 -10.77 4.05
N LYS A 62 3.04 -10.24 2.90
CA LYS A 62 3.01 -10.97 1.63
C LYS A 62 3.71 -10.21 0.52
N GLN A 63 4.28 -10.94 -0.42
CA GLN A 63 4.76 -10.42 -1.68
C GLN A 63 3.91 -11.04 -2.79
N PRO A 64 2.69 -10.55 -3.00
CA PRO A 64 1.74 -11.22 -3.87
C PRO A 64 2.14 -11.15 -5.34
N VAL A 65 1.82 -12.24 -6.04
CA VAL A 65 1.88 -12.28 -7.49
C VAL A 65 0.51 -11.88 -8.02
N ILE A 66 0.47 -10.88 -8.88
CA ILE A 66 -0.76 -10.40 -9.46
C ILE A 66 -0.79 -10.81 -10.92
N LEU A 67 -1.68 -11.74 -11.25
CA LEU A 67 -1.80 -12.26 -12.60
C LEU A 67 -2.47 -11.24 -13.51
N PRO A 68 -2.24 -11.33 -14.84
CA PRO A 68 -2.89 -10.43 -15.80
C PRO A 68 -4.41 -10.45 -15.62
N GLY A 69 -5.01 -9.29 -15.65
CA GLY A 69 -6.47 -9.14 -15.54
C GLY A 69 -7.04 -9.37 -14.15
N THR A 70 -6.21 -9.55 -13.14
CA THR A 70 -6.66 -9.74 -11.76
C THR A 70 -6.21 -8.57 -10.89
N PHE A 71 -6.64 -8.62 -9.64
CA PHE A 71 -6.23 -7.62 -8.67
C PHE A 71 -5.85 -8.28 -7.34
N PHE A 72 -5.07 -7.55 -6.56
CA PHE A 72 -4.78 -7.90 -5.17
C PHE A 72 -5.34 -6.80 -4.27
N GLU A 73 -6.02 -7.21 -3.21
CA GLU A 73 -6.63 -6.26 -2.28
C GLU A 73 -6.14 -6.56 -0.87
N TYR A 74 -5.84 -5.52 -0.13
CA TYR A 74 -5.47 -5.66 1.27
C TYR A 74 -5.93 -4.45 2.07
N SER A 75 -6.05 -4.64 3.37
CA SER A 75 -6.38 -3.56 4.30
C SER A 75 -5.30 -3.45 5.36
N SER A 76 -5.05 -2.24 5.77
CA SER A 76 -4.09 -1.93 6.83
C SER A 76 -4.59 -0.71 7.60
N SER A 77 -3.80 -0.23 8.53
CA SER A 77 -4.21 0.91 9.34
C SER A 77 -3.07 1.91 9.51
N ALA A 78 -3.45 3.14 9.80
CA ALA A 78 -2.52 4.21 10.14
C ALA A 78 -3.04 4.92 11.39
N VAL A 79 -2.10 5.34 12.23
CA VAL A 79 -2.42 6.08 13.44
C VAL A 79 -1.76 7.45 13.33
N MET A 80 -2.56 8.51 13.52
CA MET A 80 -2.06 9.87 13.48
C MET A 80 -2.41 10.62 14.77
N GLU A 81 -1.68 11.69 15.01
CA GLU A 81 -1.92 12.57 16.15
C GLU A 81 -2.90 13.70 15.84
N THR A 82 -3.32 13.81 14.57
CA THR A 82 -4.22 14.86 14.11
C THR A 82 -5.45 14.26 13.43
N GLU A 83 -6.52 15.07 13.36
CA GLU A 83 -7.80 14.65 12.78
C GLU A 83 -7.75 14.44 11.28
N ILE A 84 -6.77 15.01 10.63
CA ILE A 84 -6.64 14.95 9.18
C ILE A 84 -5.17 14.81 8.82
N GLY A 85 -4.92 14.06 7.76
CA GLY A 85 -3.60 13.91 7.19
C GLY A 85 -3.70 13.28 5.83
N THR A 86 -2.55 13.02 5.23
CA THR A 86 -2.49 12.41 3.90
C THR A 86 -1.53 11.24 3.89
N MET A 87 -1.78 10.33 2.99
CA MET A 87 -0.85 9.24 2.67
C MET A 87 -0.57 9.26 1.17
N GLU A 88 0.67 9.01 0.81
CA GLU A 88 1.07 8.81 -0.57
C GLU A 88 2.31 7.92 -0.58
N GLY A 89 2.65 7.38 -1.73
CA GLY A 89 3.80 6.52 -1.79
C GLY A 89 3.92 5.81 -3.12
N ARG A 90 4.52 4.64 -3.05
CA ARG A 90 4.71 3.81 -4.25
C ARG A 90 4.90 2.36 -3.87
N TYR A 91 4.58 1.49 -4.81
CA TYR A 91 4.93 0.07 -4.72
C TYR A 91 6.05 -0.23 -5.70
N PHE A 92 6.91 -1.14 -5.30
CA PHE A 92 7.98 -1.65 -6.14
C PHE A 92 7.62 -3.06 -6.56
N LEU A 93 7.62 -3.30 -7.86
CA LEU A 93 7.21 -4.55 -8.45
C LEU A 93 8.26 -5.04 -9.44
N THR A 94 8.19 -6.33 -9.75
CA THR A 94 8.99 -6.91 -10.83
C THR A 94 8.06 -7.69 -11.75
N VAL A 95 8.41 -7.73 -13.02
CA VAL A 95 7.70 -8.55 -14.00
C VAL A 95 8.20 -9.99 -13.85
N LEU A 96 7.27 -10.94 -13.83
CA LEU A 96 7.61 -12.35 -13.79
C LEU A 96 7.67 -12.90 -15.19
N ASN A 97 8.80 -13.53 -15.49
CA ASN A 97 8.99 -14.17 -16.77
C ASN A 97 8.40 -15.58 -16.70
N LYS A 98 7.42 -15.80 -17.55
CA LYS A 98 6.50 -16.92 -17.53
C LYS A 98 7.09 -18.29 -17.28
N GLU A 99 8.20 -18.63 -17.90
CA GLU A 99 8.75 -19.99 -17.83
C GLU A 99 9.77 -20.15 -16.72
N SER A 100 10.64 -19.16 -16.55
CA SER A 100 11.70 -19.25 -15.57
C SER A 100 11.21 -19.04 -14.14
N ASP A 101 10.18 -18.23 -13.95
CA ASP A 101 9.72 -17.89 -12.60
C ASP A 101 8.81 -18.96 -12.01
N LEU A 102 8.28 -19.85 -12.85
CA LEU A 102 7.45 -20.96 -12.40
C LEU A 102 8.25 -22.25 -12.18
N ASN A 103 9.52 -22.25 -12.51
CA ASN A 103 10.38 -23.41 -12.38
C ASN A 103 11.26 -23.24 -11.15
N GLU A 104 11.09 -24.09 -10.16
CA GLU A 104 11.83 -24.03 -8.92
C GLU A 104 13.35 -24.05 -9.10
N SER A 105 13.83 -24.78 -10.08
CA SER A 105 15.27 -24.84 -10.35
C SER A 105 15.83 -23.52 -10.84
N GLN A 106 14.98 -22.66 -11.37
CA GLN A 106 15.38 -21.34 -11.88
C GLN A 106 15.39 -20.29 -10.79
N VAL A 107 14.64 -20.50 -9.72
CA VAL A 107 14.53 -19.51 -8.63
C VAL A 107 15.90 -19.26 -7.99
N THR A 108 16.74 -20.27 -7.92
CA THR A 108 18.06 -20.15 -7.33
C THR A 108 19.05 -19.42 -8.22
N GLN A 109 18.78 -19.30 -9.49
CA GLN A 109 19.70 -18.68 -10.45
C GLN A 109 19.49 -17.17 -10.60
N LYS A 110 18.47 -16.64 -10.00
CA LYS A 110 18.25 -15.19 -9.97
C LYS A 110 18.55 -14.45 -11.25
N ILE A 111 17.72 -14.65 -12.23
CA ILE A 111 17.68 -13.68 -13.30
C ILE A 111 17.04 -12.46 -12.68
N THR A 112 17.84 -11.45 -12.38
CA THR A 112 17.34 -10.22 -11.77
C THR A 112 16.47 -9.53 -12.79
N GLN A 113 15.17 -9.63 -12.62
CA GLN A 113 14.24 -8.83 -13.41
C GLN A 113 14.32 -7.39 -12.92
N PRO A 114 14.30 -6.41 -13.81
CA PRO A 114 14.30 -5.02 -13.36
C PRO A 114 13.06 -4.72 -12.53
N GLU A 115 13.28 -3.98 -11.47
CA GLU A 115 12.18 -3.48 -10.69
C GLU A 115 11.63 -2.22 -11.32
N PHE A 116 10.34 -2.02 -11.18
CA PHE A 116 9.69 -0.77 -11.53
C PHE A 116 8.80 -0.35 -10.37
N HIS A 117 8.39 0.89 -10.35
CA HIS A 117 7.49 1.35 -9.30
C HIS A 117 6.23 1.94 -9.89
N ILE A 118 5.14 1.82 -9.14
CA ILE A 118 3.87 2.48 -9.46
C ILE A 118 3.51 3.42 -8.33
N PRO A 119 3.02 4.62 -8.65
CA PRO A 119 2.64 5.57 -7.62
C PRO A 119 1.35 5.15 -6.94
N ILE A 120 1.29 5.46 -5.64
CA ILE A 120 0.04 5.44 -4.90
C ILE A 120 -0.37 6.91 -4.80
N PRO A 121 -1.44 7.33 -5.50
CA PRO A 121 -1.85 8.71 -5.45
C PRO A 121 -2.16 9.15 -4.03
N ARG A 122 -1.85 10.41 -3.72
CA ARG A 122 -2.14 10.96 -2.40
C ARG A 122 -3.63 10.84 -2.11
N PHE A 123 -3.93 10.35 -0.91
CA PHE A 123 -5.31 10.34 -0.43
C PHE A 123 -5.36 10.89 0.98
N THR A 124 -6.54 11.39 1.34
CA THR A 124 -6.74 12.06 2.62
C THR A 124 -7.34 11.10 3.63
N LEU A 125 -6.80 11.14 4.85
CA LEU A 125 -7.40 10.50 6.01
C LEU A 125 -8.00 11.60 6.86
N SER A 126 -9.30 11.53 7.11
CA SER A 126 -9.96 12.54 7.93
C SER A 126 -11.13 11.93 8.70
N ILE A 127 -11.37 12.48 9.88
CA ILE A 127 -12.56 12.11 10.65
C ILE A 127 -13.80 12.64 9.93
N PRO A 128 -14.95 11.99 10.10
CA PRO A 128 -16.19 12.51 9.53
C PRO A 128 -16.53 13.85 10.15
N ARG A 129 -16.96 14.81 9.32
CA ARG A 129 -17.46 16.08 9.81
C ARG A 129 -18.96 16.07 9.84
N VAL A 130 -19.50 16.48 10.96
CA VAL A 130 -20.93 16.71 11.05
C VAL A 130 -21.19 18.17 10.68
N LEU A 131 -21.96 18.36 9.62
CA LEU A 131 -22.38 19.70 9.20
C LEU A 131 -23.66 20.05 9.93
N HIS A 132 -23.65 21.18 10.56
CA HIS A 132 -24.82 21.69 11.27
C HIS A 132 -25.45 22.84 10.51
#